data_5fa00c1298f0ec36cda1dd18b0736acd
#
_entry.id   5fa00c1298f0ec36cda1dd18b0736acd
#
_cell.length_a   1.000
_cell.length_b   1.000
_cell.length_c   1.000
_cell.angle_alpha   90.00
_cell.angle_beta   90.00
_cell.angle_gamma   90.00
#
_symmetry.space_group_name_H-M   'P 1'
#
loop_
_entity.id
_entity.type
_entity.pdbx_description
1 polymer ?
#
loop_
_entity_poly.entity_id
_entity_poly.type
_entity_poly.pdbx_seq_one_letter_code
_entity_poly.pdbx_strand_id
1 'polypeptide(L)'
;MLTGSGDERAALSPGHESPCGSLQSAPKPWGSNGLCHYNQSEMLAKITGYVNVTSGNITAVKAAIYKHGPVAVSIDASHRTFSFYSNGVYYEPKCANKPGELDHAVLAVGYGVLQGETYWLIKNSWSTYWGNDGYILMAMKDNNCGVATEATYPILA
;
A
#
# COMPACT_ATOMS: atom_id res chain seq x y z
N MET A 1 -3.34 -4.21 -17.81
CA MET A 1 -2.68 -3.29 -16.86
C MET A 1 -3.78 -2.57 -16.14
N LEU A 2 -4.02 -2.92 -14.90
CA LEU A 2 -5.01 -2.26 -14.07
C LEU A 2 -4.27 -1.63 -12.92
N THR A 3 -4.06 -0.35 -13.06
CA THR A 3 -3.60 0.53 -12.02
C THR A 3 -4.76 0.70 -11.05
N GLY A 4 -4.73 -0.02 -9.93
CA GLY A 4 -5.59 0.28 -8.79
C GLY A 4 -5.09 1.56 -8.13
N SER A 5 -5.07 2.65 -8.90
CA SER A 5 -4.64 3.95 -8.40
C SER A 5 -5.81 4.63 -7.70
N GLY A 6 -5.67 4.95 -6.49
CA GLY A 6 -6.44 5.98 -5.82
C GLY A 6 -7.47 5.54 -4.77
N ASP A 7 -8.04 4.35 -4.86
CA ASP A 7 -9.25 4.05 -4.07
C ASP A 7 -8.98 3.54 -2.64
N GLU A 8 -7.84 2.93 -2.38
CA GLU A 8 -7.51 2.49 -1.01
C GLU A 8 -7.22 3.66 -0.06
N ARG A 9 -6.79 4.82 -0.58
CA ARG A 9 -6.63 6.05 0.24
C ARG A 9 -7.97 6.67 0.63
N ALA A 10 -8.96 6.57 -0.24
CA ALA A 10 -10.29 7.13 0.02
C ALA A 10 -11.00 6.42 1.18
N ALA A 11 -10.74 5.13 1.36
CA ALA A 11 -11.28 4.36 2.48
C ALA A 11 -10.70 4.77 3.85
N LEU A 12 -9.56 5.46 3.87
CA LEU A 12 -8.87 5.89 5.09
C LEU A 12 -9.02 7.39 5.40
N SER A 13 -9.65 8.17 4.53
CA SER A 13 -9.81 9.62 4.73
C SER A 13 -11.09 9.95 5.49
N PRO A 14 -11.02 10.62 6.65
CA PRO A 14 -12.20 11.13 7.32
C PRO A 14 -12.78 12.28 6.51
N GLY A 15 -14.06 12.17 6.08
CA GLY A 15 -14.77 13.24 5.40
C GLY A 15 -15.32 12.93 4.01
N HIS A 16 -15.12 11.73 3.48
CA HIS A 16 -15.83 11.32 2.26
C HIS A 16 -17.26 10.88 2.59
N GLU A 17 -18.21 11.55 1.99
CA GLU A 17 -19.65 11.32 2.20
C GLU A 17 -20.16 9.96 1.69
N SER A 18 -19.37 9.22 0.92
CA SER A 18 -19.71 7.86 0.48
C SER A 18 -18.46 7.00 0.25
N PRO A 19 -18.25 5.98 1.05
CA PRO A 19 -17.15 5.01 0.80
C PRO A 19 -17.30 4.25 -0.52
N CYS A 20 -18.43 4.34 -1.17
CA CYS A 20 -18.69 3.70 -2.46
C CYS A 20 -18.66 4.66 -3.66
N GLY A 21 -18.54 5.95 -3.47
CA GLY A 21 -18.59 6.94 -4.57
C GLY A 21 -17.45 6.75 -5.57
N SER A 22 -16.25 6.48 -5.08
CA SER A 22 -15.06 6.20 -5.90
C SER A 22 -15.03 4.78 -6.46
N LEU A 23 -15.64 3.79 -5.78
CA LEU A 23 -15.65 2.40 -6.22
C LEU A 23 -16.61 2.14 -7.38
N GLN A 24 -17.60 3.00 -7.60
CA GLN A 24 -18.55 2.88 -8.72
C GLN A 24 -17.93 3.21 -10.09
N SER A 25 -16.84 3.96 -10.12
CA SER A 25 -16.21 4.40 -11.36
C SER A 25 -15.02 3.53 -11.82
N ALA A 26 -14.54 2.61 -10.98
CA ALA A 26 -13.42 1.75 -11.34
C ALA A 26 -13.90 0.54 -12.18
N PRO A 27 -13.48 0.39 -13.45
CA PRO A 27 -13.83 -0.79 -14.24
C PRO A 27 -13.15 -2.02 -13.65
N LYS A 28 -13.94 -3.02 -13.26
CA LYS A 28 -13.41 -4.32 -12.87
C LYS A 28 -12.96 -5.08 -14.11
N PRO A 29 -11.78 -5.73 -14.08
CA PRO A 29 -11.25 -6.47 -15.24
C PRO A 29 -12.07 -7.69 -15.64
N TRP A 30 -12.97 -8.15 -14.79
CA TRP A 30 -13.67 -9.43 -14.93
C TRP A 30 -15.19 -9.31 -14.63
N GLY A 31 -15.86 -8.32 -15.14
CA GLY A 31 -17.31 -8.24 -15.02
C GLY A 31 -17.86 -6.84 -14.82
N SER A 32 -19.18 -6.74 -14.70
CA SER A 32 -19.90 -5.49 -14.42
C SER A 32 -19.53 -4.94 -13.05
N ASN A 33 -19.55 -3.63 -12.90
CA ASN A 33 -19.46 -2.97 -11.60
C ASN A 33 -20.55 -3.53 -10.67
N GLY A 34 -20.16 -3.97 -9.47
CA GLY A 34 -21.09 -4.42 -8.46
C GLY A 34 -21.82 -3.24 -7.79
N LEU A 35 -22.89 -3.55 -7.06
CA LEU A 35 -23.51 -2.58 -6.16
C LEU A 35 -22.58 -2.32 -4.96
N CYS A 36 -22.65 -1.12 -4.40
CA CYS A 36 -22.01 -0.80 -3.13
C CYS A 36 -22.66 -1.61 -2.00
N HIS A 37 -21.84 -2.39 -1.29
CA HIS A 37 -22.26 -3.21 -0.15
C HIS A 37 -21.93 -2.56 1.20
N TYR A 38 -21.62 -1.26 1.21
CA TYR A 38 -21.36 -0.57 2.47
C TYR A 38 -22.58 -0.64 3.39
N ASN A 39 -22.38 -1.11 4.59
CA ASN A 39 -23.38 -1.17 5.64
C ASN A 39 -22.76 -0.73 6.97
N GLN A 40 -23.18 0.41 7.48
CA GLN A 40 -22.68 0.99 8.70
C GLN A 40 -22.85 0.07 9.92
N SER A 41 -23.91 -0.77 9.95
CA SER A 41 -24.16 -1.70 11.06
C SER A 41 -23.19 -2.88 11.09
N GLU A 42 -22.48 -3.14 10.01
CA GLU A 42 -21.49 -4.22 9.89
C GLU A 42 -20.05 -3.74 10.10
N MET A 43 -19.84 -2.47 10.42
CA MET A 43 -18.54 -1.91 10.66
C MET A 43 -17.94 -2.46 11.97
N LEU A 44 -16.74 -3.05 11.87
CA LEU A 44 -16.01 -3.60 13.01
C LEU A 44 -15.18 -2.54 13.75
N ALA A 45 -14.84 -1.44 13.11
CA ALA A 45 -14.04 -0.36 13.67
C ALA A 45 -14.45 1.00 13.10
N LYS A 46 -14.23 2.07 13.87
CA LYS A 46 -14.41 3.45 13.45
C LYS A 46 -13.06 4.15 13.41
N ILE A 47 -12.77 4.82 12.30
CA ILE A 47 -11.59 5.66 12.12
C ILE A 47 -11.96 7.11 12.45
N THR A 48 -11.18 7.76 13.30
CA THR A 48 -11.38 9.17 13.70
C THR A 48 -10.42 10.13 13.02
N GLY A 49 -9.38 9.59 12.36
CA GLY A 49 -8.39 10.39 11.68
C GLY A 49 -7.28 9.52 11.09
N TYR A 50 -6.28 10.15 10.56
CA TYR A 50 -5.07 9.47 10.06
C TYR A 50 -3.84 10.32 10.35
N VAL A 51 -2.67 9.67 10.34
CA VAL A 51 -1.38 10.33 10.51
C VAL A 51 -0.52 10.06 9.30
N ASN A 52 -0.04 11.13 8.66
CA ASN A 52 1.00 11.03 7.63
C ASN A 52 2.37 10.91 8.32
N VAL A 53 3.11 9.86 7.96
CA VAL A 53 4.48 9.68 8.41
C VAL A 53 5.39 10.66 7.65
N THR A 54 6.42 11.18 8.30
CA THR A 54 7.39 12.07 7.66
C THR A 54 7.96 11.45 6.39
N SER A 55 7.74 12.12 5.24
CA SER A 55 8.12 11.65 3.91
C SER A 55 9.61 11.32 3.83
N GLY A 56 9.93 10.17 3.23
CA GLY A 56 11.29 9.68 3.03
C GLY A 56 12.00 9.17 4.30
N ASN A 57 11.33 9.21 5.46
CA ASN A 57 11.94 8.81 6.73
C ASN A 57 11.68 7.32 7.03
N ILE A 58 12.63 6.45 6.62
CA ILE A 58 12.60 5.00 6.86
C ILE A 58 12.43 4.66 8.35
N THR A 59 13.13 5.39 9.23
CA THR A 59 13.04 5.15 10.68
C THR A 59 11.65 5.47 11.23
N ALA A 60 11.02 6.55 10.73
CA ALA A 60 9.67 6.91 11.14
C ALA A 60 8.63 5.86 10.67
N VAL A 61 8.76 5.32 9.45
CA VAL A 61 7.88 4.25 8.96
C VAL A 61 8.06 2.96 9.78
N LYS A 62 9.31 2.57 10.11
CA LYS A 62 9.56 1.44 11.03
C LYS A 62 8.89 1.65 12.39
N ALA A 63 9.01 2.84 12.96
CA ALA A 63 8.40 3.17 14.24
C ALA A 63 6.86 3.14 14.16
N ALA A 64 6.29 3.61 13.05
CA ALA A 64 4.86 3.56 12.81
C ALA A 64 4.35 2.10 12.76
N ILE A 65 5.01 1.24 11.99
CA ILE A 65 4.66 -0.19 11.91
C ILE A 65 4.78 -0.86 13.28
N TYR A 66 5.84 -0.58 14.01
CA TYR A 66 6.06 -1.18 15.34
C TYR A 66 5.01 -0.75 16.38
N LYS A 67 4.62 0.53 16.37
CA LYS A 67 3.73 1.11 17.38
C LYS A 67 2.25 0.97 17.05
N HIS A 68 1.89 1.02 15.77
CA HIS A 68 0.51 1.16 15.31
C HIS A 68 0.05 -0.01 14.43
N GLY A 69 0.95 -0.93 14.06
CA GLY A 69 0.64 -2.03 13.15
C GLY A 69 0.83 -1.65 11.67
N PRO A 70 0.13 -2.33 10.76
CA PRO A 70 0.30 -2.13 9.33
C PRO A 70 0.08 -0.68 8.89
N VAL A 71 0.90 -0.21 7.94
CA VAL A 71 0.92 1.15 7.42
C VAL A 71 0.61 1.12 5.92
N ALA A 72 -0.35 1.92 5.48
CA ALA A 72 -0.63 2.12 4.05
C ALA A 72 0.51 2.94 3.42
N VAL A 73 1.03 2.46 2.28
CA VAL A 73 2.12 3.10 1.56
C VAL A 73 1.84 3.15 0.08
N SER A 74 2.38 4.17 -0.60
CA SER A 74 2.38 4.24 -2.06
C SER A 74 3.73 3.79 -2.59
N ILE A 75 3.73 3.10 -3.73
CA ILE A 75 4.94 2.62 -4.38
C ILE A 75 4.89 2.86 -5.90
N ASP A 76 6.05 2.86 -6.55
CA ASP A 76 6.16 2.72 -7.99
C ASP A 76 6.14 1.23 -8.36
N ALA A 77 5.03 0.75 -8.90
CA ALA A 77 4.83 -0.61 -9.39
C ALA A 77 4.83 -0.70 -10.93
N SER A 78 5.23 0.36 -11.64
CA SER A 78 5.17 0.44 -13.10
C SER A 78 6.13 -0.51 -13.85
N HIS A 79 7.11 -1.06 -13.14
CA HIS A 79 8.16 -1.89 -13.73
C HIS A 79 7.71 -3.34 -13.95
N ARG A 80 8.07 -3.91 -15.11
CA ARG A 80 7.77 -5.33 -15.41
C ARG A 80 8.41 -6.28 -14.41
N THR A 81 9.58 -5.94 -13.87
CA THR A 81 10.27 -6.71 -12.83
C THR A 81 9.40 -6.86 -11.58
N PHE A 82 8.61 -5.84 -11.21
CA PHE A 82 7.65 -5.91 -10.12
C PHE A 82 6.51 -6.88 -10.44
N SER A 83 5.95 -6.83 -11.65
CA SER A 83 4.84 -7.72 -12.06
C SER A 83 5.23 -9.21 -12.02
N PHE A 84 6.50 -9.52 -12.26
CA PHE A 84 7.03 -10.89 -12.28
C PHE A 84 7.86 -11.24 -11.02
N TYR A 85 7.76 -10.43 -9.98
CA TYR A 85 8.42 -10.76 -8.71
C TYR A 85 7.92 -12.10 -8.17
N SER A 86 8.82 -12.93 -7.65
CA SER A 86 8.48 -14.21 -7.03
C SER A 86 9.07 -14.39 -5.63
N ASN A 87 10.32 -14.00 -5.41
CA ASN A 87 11.00 -14.19 -4.13
C ASN A 87 12.26 -13.30 -4.00
N GLY A 88 12.86 -13.29 -2.79
CA GLY A 88 14.05 -12.50 -2.48
C GLY A 88 13.75 -11.03 -2.19
N VAL A 89 14.79 -10.23 -1.91
CA VAL A 89 14.64 -8.79 -1.72
C VAL A 89 14.61 -8.10 -3.08
N TYR A 90 13.48 -7.46 -3.39
CA TYR A 90 13.28 -6.74 -4.64
C TYR A 90 13.96 -5.36 -4.58
N TYR A 91 14.82 -5.09 -5.52
CA TYR A 91 15.44 -3.78 -5.74
C TYR A 91 15.41 -3.43 -7.22
N GLU A 92 14.74 -2.32 -7.57
CA GLU A 92 14.67 -1.81 -8.94
C GLU A 92 15.36 -0.44 -9.01
N PRO A 93 16.54 -0.35 -9.66
CA PRO A 93 17.30 0.90 -9.72
C PRO A 93 16.58 2.05 -10.43
N LYS A 94 15.59 1.74 -11.26
CA LYS A 94 14.83 2.72 -12.04
C LYS A 94 13.53 3.15 -11.36
N CYS A 95 13.22 2.57 -10.20
CA CYS A 95 12.02 2.92 -9.47
C CYS A 95 12.02 4.40 -9.08
N ALA A 96 10.91 5.07 -9.33
CA ALA A 96 10.64 6.41 -8.80
C ALA A 96 10.41 6.34 -7.27
N ASN A 97 10.68 7.45 -6.58
CA ASN A 97 10.49 7.54 -5.13
C ASN A 97 10.02 8.91 -4.64
N LYS A 98 9.58 9.79 -5.56
CA LYS A 98 9.09 11.12 -5.19
C LYS A 98 7.56 11.16 -5.11
N PRO A 99 7.00 12.10 -4.34
CA PRO A 99 5.57 12.34 -4.33
C PRO A 99 5.04 12.59 -5.75
N GLY A 100 3.88 11.97 -6.07
CA GLY A 100 3.24 12.11 -7.38
C GLY A 100 3.80 11.20 -8.49
N GLU A 101 4.90 10.46 -8.23
CA GLU A 101 5.47 9.48 -9.17
C GLU A 101 5.07 8.04 -8.82
N LEU A 102 4.35 7.86 -7.72
CA LEU A 102 3.93 6.56 -7.21
C LEU A 102 2.54 6.22 -7.72
N ASP A 103 2.37 5.00 -8.24
CA ASP A 103 1.17 4.60 -9.00
C ASP A 103 0.37 3.46 -8.36
N HIS A 104 0.81 2.93 -7.21
CA HIS A 104 0.16 1.79 -6.57
C HIS A 104 0.15 1.91 -5.05
N ALA A 105 -1.01 1.64 -4.45
CA ALA A 105 -1.17 1.62 -2.99
C ALA A 105 -1.12 0.17 -2.48
N VAL A 106 -0.37 -0.05 -1.41
CA VAL A 106 -0.15 -1.36 -0.77
C VAL A 106 -0.02 -1.21 0.74
N LEU A 107 0.11 -2.32 1.46
CA LEU A 107 0.17 -2.35 2.91
C LEU A 107 1.54 -2.85 3.40
N ALA A 108 2.32 -1.98 4.05
CA ALA A 108 3.52 -2.38 4.75
C ALA A 108 3.15 -3.01 6.10
N VAL A 109 3.33 -4.32 6.22
CA VAL A 109 2.92 -5.10 7.39
C VAL A 109 4.06 -5.41 8.35
N GLY A 110 5.31 -5.22 7.89
CA GLY A 110 6.49 -5.51 8.69
C GLY A 110 7.79 -5.12 7.99
N TYR A 111 8.89 -5.50 8.57
CA TYR A 111 10.22 -5.30 8.03
C TYR A 111 11.21 -6.32 8.59
N GLY A 112 12.34 -6.50 7.93
CA GLY A 112 13.35 -7.44 8.37
C GLY A 112 14.68 -7.30 7.64
N VAL A 113 15.50 -8.33 7.78
CA VAL A 113 16.80 -8.49 7.10
C VAL A 113 16.86 -9.88 6.49
N LEU A 114 17.19 -9.97 5.22
CA LEU A 114 17.44 -11.22 4.51
C LEU A 114 18.80 -11.14 3.82
N GLN A 115 19.72 -12.04 4.17
CA GLN A 115 21.08 -12.10 3.61
C GLN A 115 21.85 -10.77 3.71
N GLY A 116 21.61 -10.01 4.80
CA GLY A 116 22.24 -8.70 5.03
C GLY A 116 21.52 -7.51 4.40
N GLU A 117 20.50 -7.73 3.59
CA GLU A 117 19.67 -6.68 3.00
C GLU A 117 18.44 -6.38 3.83
N THR A 118 18.22 -5.10 4.15
CA THR A 118 17.03 -4.64 4.87
C THR A 118 15.85 -4.49 3.91
N TYR A 119 14.67 -4.96 4.35
CA TYR A 119 13.47 -4.93 3.53
C TYR A 119 12.21 -4.54 4.32
N TRP A 120 11.23 -4.05 3.58
CA TRP A 120 9.83 -3.96 3.98
C TRP A 120 9.10 -5.22 3.57
N LEU A 121 8.30 -5.82 4.48
CA LEU A 121 7.33 -6.84 4.13
C LEU A 121 6.03 -6.14 3.72
N ILE A 122 5.69 -6.23 2.45
CA ILE A 122 4.54 -5.55 1.86
C ILE A 122 3.51 -6.57 1.39
N LYS A 123 2.27 -6.40 1.84
CA LYS A 123 1.11 -7.14 1.34
C LYS A 123 0.58 -6.42 0.10
N ASN A 124 0.50 -7.14 -1.04
CA ASN A 124 -0.08 -6.65 -2.27
C ASN A 124 -1.56 -7.05 -2.40
N SER A 125 -2.28 -6.46 -3.36
CA SER A 125 -3.68 -6.75 -3.69
C SER A 125 -3.85 -7.56 -4.98
N TRP A 126 -2.79 -8.24 -5.46
CA TRP A 126 -2.78 -8.98 -6.73
C TRP A 126 -2.97 -10.49 -6.58
N SER A 127 -3.69 -10.94 -5.53
CA SER A 127 -3.89 -12.36 -5.22
C SER A 127 -2.65 -13.05 -4.64
N THR A 128 -2.87 -14.19 -3.98
CA THR A 128 -1.80 -15.05 -3.44
C THR A 128 -0.99 -15.77 -4.51
N TYR A 129 -1.43 -15.74 -5.78
CA TYR A 129 -0.66 -16.27 -6.92
C TYR A 129 0.47 -15.34 -7.38
N TRP A 130 0.46 -14.09 -6.95
CA TRP A 130 1.53 -13.13 -7.24
C TRP A 130 2.57 -13.12 -6.13
N GLY A 131 3.84 -12.94 -6.50
CA GLY A 131 4.93 -12.76 -5.57
C GLY A 131 5.14 -13.97 -4.64
N ASN A 132 5.47 -13.69 -3.39
CA ASN A 132 5.60 -14.69 -2.35
C ASN A 132 4.28 -14.77 -1.55
N ASP A 133 3.34 -15.62 -1.99
CA ASP A 133 2.00 -15.76 -1.42
C ASP A 133 1.23 -14.43 -1.29
N GLY A 134 1.38 -13.55 -2.28
CA GLY A 134 0.75 -12.22 -2.31
C GLY A 134 1.58 -11.11 -1.65
N TYR A 135 2.79 -11.42 -1.17
CA TYR A 135 3.70 -10.47 -0.52
C TYR A 135 4.95 -10.21 -1.36
N ILE A 136 5.61 -9.09 -1.07
CA ILE A 136 6.91 -8.74 -1.61
C ILE A 136 7.83 -8.24 -0.49
N LEU A 137 9.11 -8.62 -0.57
CA LEU A 137 10.17 -8.09 0.25
C LEU A 137 10.82 -6.93 -0.53
N MET A 138 10.51 -5.70 -0.22
CA MET A 138 11.00 -4.53 -0.95
C MET A 138 12.18 -3.89 -0.24
N ALA A 139 13.28 -3.65 -0.93
CA ALA A 139 14.49 -3.07 -0.35
C ALA A 139 14.21 -1.70 0.29
N MET A 140 14.78 -1.48 1.49
CA MET A 140 14.74 -0.16 2.15
C MET A 140 15.77 0.81 1.58
N LYS A 141 16.85 0.26 1.01
CA LYS A 141 17.96 1.02 0.44
C LYS A 141 17.43 2.07 -0.54
N ASP A 142 17.93 3.30 -0.42
CA ASP A 142 17.62 4.42 -1.30
C ASP A 142 16.12 4.77 -1.37
N ASN A 143 15.32 4.39 -0.35
CA ASN A 143 13.86 4.46 -0.38
C ASN A 143 13.30 3.85 -1.68
N ASN A 144 13.74 2.65 -2.02
CA ASN A 144 13.44 2.00 -3.28
C ASN A 144 11.93 1.91 -3.51
N CYS A 145 11.50 2.30 -4.70
CA CYS A 145 10.11 2.39 -5.13
C CYS A 145 9.21 3.27 -4.23
N GLY A 146 9.79 4.14 -3.39
CA GLY A 146 9.04 5.18 -2.69
C GLY A 146 8.28 4.75 -1.43
N VAL A 147 8.53 3.57 -0.88
CA VAL A 147 7.76 3.02 0.26
C VAL A 147 7.61 4.01 1.43
N ALA A 148 8.67 4.76 1.75
CA ALA A 148 8.62 5.74 2.84
C ALA A 148 8.16 7.14 2.41
N THR A 149 7.77 7.34 1.16
CA THR A 149 7.45 8.67 0.61
C THR A 149 6.08 9.18 1.07
N GLU A 150 5.06 8.30 1.01
CA GLU A 150 3.67 8.66 1.34
C GLU A 150 3.05 7.58 2.24
N ALA A 151 3.65 7.37 3.41
CA ALA A 151 3.19 6.41 4.39
C ALA A 151 2.14 7.01 5.33
N THR A 152 1.06 6.27 5.61
CA THR A 152 -0.07 6.75 6.40
C THR A 152 -0.65 5.62 7.25
N TYR A 153 -1.07 5.92 8.48
CA TYR A 153 -1.80 4.98 9.32
C TYR A 153 -3.05 5.61 9.93
N PRO A 154 -4.13 4.82 10.15
CA PRO A 154 -5.37 5.31 10.72
C PRO A 154 -5.28 5.52 12.23
N ILE A 155 -6.11 6.44 12.75
CA ILE A 155 -6.39 6.60 14.17
C ILE A 155 -7.76 5.96 14.41
N LEU A 156 -7.80 4.91 15.22
CA LEU A 156 -9.03 4.27 15.64
C LEU A 156 -9.73 5.07 16.74
N ALA A 157 -11.06 4.95 16.81
CA ALA A 157 -11.88 5.56 17.86
C ALA A 157 -11.70 4.84 19.20
#